data_1f26fc3ba8e6539caa5a998a55e6cb52
#
_entry.id   1f26fc3ba8e6539caa5a998a55e6cb52
#
_cell.length_a   1.000
_cell.length_b   1.000
_cell.length_c   1.000
_cell.angle_alpha   90.00
_cell.angle_beta   90.00
_cell.angle_gamma   90.00
#
_symmetry.space_group_name_H-M   'P 1'
#
loop_
_entity.id
_entity.type
_entity.pdbx_description
1 polymer ?
#
loop_
_entity_poly.entity_id
_entity_poly.type
_entity_poly.pdbx_seq_one_letter_code
_entity_poly.pdbx_strand_id
1 'polypeptide(L)'
;MNIKITADSTCDLSEELLRQWNISLMPMHILMGDDTYLDGVTIHPADVFAHVDAGGQTPKSAAANPVEYIDFFEPFAKEYDAVIHISVSAKLSSCYQNACLAAQEYDNVSVIDSENICTGQGYLVLRAAKWAADGLTARNICMRLQNLANRVELSFVLNQLNYMAKSGRCSGVLAFGANLLGIKPSLAIIDGELKVVRKYRGSLPICVGKYITDLLDGRDDIDNSMVFISSCQPKPGCMEAIKAGLRKYGKFENIIETDIGTTIGGYSGPGTIGIVFAKKV
;
A
#
# COMPACT_ATOMS: atom_id res chain seq x y z
N MET A 1 -27.92 2.90 6.15
CA MET A 1 -27.34 3.05 4.80
C MET A 1 -26.36 1.91 4.62
N ASN A 2 -26.59 1.08 3.61
CA ASN A 2 -25.69 -0.05 3.32
C ASN A 2 -24.59 0.43 2.37
N ILE A 3 -23.33 0.52 2.86
CA ILE A 3 -22.22 1.10 2.11
C ILE A 3 -21.21 0.00 1.78
N LYS A 4 -20.88 -0.16 0.50
CA LYS A 4 -19.81 -1.03 0.06
C LYS A 4 -18.50 -0.28 -0.01
N ILE A 5 -17.46 -0.85 0.60
CA ILE A 5 -16.08 -0.36 0.47
C ILE A 5 -15.33 -1.26 -0.52
N THR A 6 -14.68 -0.64 -1.49
CA THR A 6 -13.83 -1.30 -2.47
C THR A 6 -12.48 -0.58 -2.58
N ALA A 7 -11.47 -1.27 -3.09
CA ALA A 7 -10.14 -0.68 -3.31
C ALA A 7 -9.42 -1.38 -4.46
N ASP A 8 -8.32 -0.80 -4.96
CA ASP A 8 -7.38 -1.54 -5.80
C ASP A 8 -6.62 -2.58 -4.97
N SER A 9 -6.18 -3.67 -5.58
CA SER A 9 -5.45 -4.76 -4.91
C SER A 9 -4.18 -4.30 -4.21
N THR A 10 -3.62 -3.18 -4.65
CA THR A 10 -2.44 -2.53 -4.06
C THR A 10 -2.61 -2.04 -2.62
N CYS A 11 -3.78 -2.21 -1.99
CA CYS A 11 -4.00 -1.83 -0.59
C CYS A 11 -3.37 -2.81 0.41
N ASP A 12 -2.93 -3.99 -0.05
CA ASP A 12 -2.21 -5.02 0.70
C ASP A 12 -2.85 -5.39 2.05
N LEU A 13 -4.18 -5.37 2.13
CA LEU A 13 -4.93 -5.89 3.27
C LEU A 13 -4.98 -7.42 3.20
N SER A 14 -4.86 -8.07 4.37
CA SER A 14 -4.96 -9.53 4.45
C SER A 14 -6.37 -10.02 4.07
N GLU A 15 -6.47 -11.24 3.54
CA GLU A 15 -7.76 -11.86 3.22
C GLU A 15 -8.70 -11.91 4.42
N GLU A 16 -8.17 -12.05 5.63
CA GLU A 16 -8.95 -12.04 6.87
C GLU A 16 -9.62 -10.67 7.05
N LEU A 17 -8.88 -9.57 6.90
CA LEU A 17 -9.42 -8.21 6.99
C LEU A 17 -10.42 -7.92 5.87
N LEU A 18 -10.13 -8.35 4.64
CA LEU A 18 -11.05 -8.18 3.51
C LEU A 18 -12.39 -8.88 3.77
N ARG A 19 -12.37 -10.11 4.26
CA ARG A 19 -13.57 -10.88 4.60
C ARG A 19 -14.30 -10.29 5.81
N GLN A 20 -13.57 -9.95 6.88
CA GLN A 20 -14.15 -9.39 8.11
C GLN A 20 -14.93 -8.11 7.85
N TRP A 21 -14.43 -7.25 6.97
CA TRP A 21 -14.99 -5.94 6.69
C TRP A 21 -15.76 -5.86 5.35
N ASN A 22 -16.00 -7.01 4.72
CA ASN A 22 -16.68 -7.09 3.41
C ASN A 22 -16.11 -6.12 2.37
N ILE A 23 -14.78 -6.08 2.25
CA ILE A 23 -14.05 -5.25 1.28
C ILE A 23 -13.81 -6.07 0.02
N SER A 24 -14.06 -5.49 -1.16
CA SER A 24 -13.76 -6.11 -2.46
C SER A 24 -12.64 -5.36 -3.16
N LEU A 25 -11.77 -6.10 -3.85
CA LEU A 25 -10.61 -5.55 -4.53
C LEU A 25 -10.75 -5.60 -6.04
N MET A 26 -10.35 -4.51 -6.71
CA MET A 26 -10.09 -4.46 -8.14
C MET A 26 -8.63 -4.88 -8.36
N PRO A 27 -8.37 -6.02 -9.03
CA PRO A 27 -7.01 -6.49 -9.21
C PRO A 27 -6.24 -5.63 -10.23
N MET A 28 -4.96 -5.36 -9.93
CA MET A 28 -4.02 -4.82 -10.91
C MET A 28 -3.60 -5.90 -11.89
N HIS A 29 -3.23 -5.50 -13.10
CA HIS A 29 -2.59 -6.41 -14.05
C HIS A 29 -1.08 -6.49 -13.78
N ILE A 30 -0.53 -7.70 -13.83
CA ILE A 30 0.90 -8.00 -13.73
C ILE A 30 1.36 -8.60 -15.05
N LEU A 31 2.23 -7.89 -15.74
CA LEU A 31 2.82 -8.36 -17.01
C LEU A 31 4.17 -9.01 -16.72
N MET A 32 4.29 -10.30 -17.02
CA MET A 32 5.49 -11.09 -16.80
C MET A 32 5.81 -11.94 -18.03
N GLY A 33 6.85 -11.56 -18.78
CA GLY A 33 7.10 -12.09 -20.11
C GLY A 33 6.01 -11.65 -21.09
N ASP A 34 5.43 -12.60 -21.79
CA ASP A 34 4.32 -12.39 -22.75
C ASP A 34 2.94 -12.59 -22.08
N ASP A 35 2.91 -12.95 -20.80
CA ASP A 35 1.68 -13.27 -20.07
C ASP A 35 1.21 -12.09 -19.21
N THR A 36 -0.11 -12.03 -19.02
CA THR A 36 -0.77 -11.08 -18.12
C THR A 36 -1.52 -11.83 -17.03
N TYR A 37 -1.25 -11.44 -15.79
CA TYR A 37 -1.83 -12.02 -14.58
C TYR A 37 -2.60 -10.97 -13.80
N LEU A 38 -3.44 -11.42 -12.85
CA LEU A 38 -4.19 -10.58 -11.92
C LEU A 38 -3.55 -10.67 -10.52
N ASP A 39 -3.18 -9.52 -9.98
CA ASP A 39 -2.55 -9.35 -8.67
C ASP A 39 -3.38 -9.98 -7.54
N GLY A 40 -2.78 -10.93 -6.81
CA GLY A 40 -3.41 -11.65 -5.71
C GLY A 40 -4.47 -12.68 -6.12
N VAL A 41 -4.76 -12.83 -7.44
CA VAL A 41 -5.75 -13.78 -7.96
C VAL A 41 -5.08 -14.90 -8.73
N THR A 42 -4.28 -14.58 -9.75
CA THR A 42 -3.62 -15.57 -10.62
C THR A 42 -2.09 -15.56 -10.47
N ILE A 43 -1.54 -14.65 -9.68
CA ILE A 43 -0.12 -14.54 -9.37
C ILE A 43 0.09 -13.98 -7.97
N HIS A 44 1.12 -14.48 -7.28
CA HIS A 44 1.52 -14.06 -5.94
C HIS A 44 2.99 -13.62 -5.89
N PRO A 45 3.45 -12.91 -4.83
CA PRO A 45 4.82 -12.40 -4.75
C PRO A 45 5.90 -13.49 -4.91
N ALA A 46 5.65 -14.70 -4.43
CA ALA A 46 6.58 -15.82 -4.55
C ALA A 46 6.86 -16.21 -6.02
N ASP A 47 5.82 -16.16 -6.88
CA ASP A 47 5.95 -16.47 -8.30
C ASP A 47 6.83 -15.45 -9.02
N VAL A 48 6.63 -14.16 -8.68
CA VAL A 48 7.45 -13.06 -9.20
C VAL A 48 8.91 -13.24 -8.83
N PHE A 49 9.18 -13.57 -7.57
CA PHE A 49 10.56 -13.73 -7.10
C PHE A 49 11.23 -14.95 -7.72
N ALA A 50 10.51 -16.08 -7.82
CA ALA A 50 11.01 -17.27 -8.49
C ALA A 50 11.35 -17.01 -9.97
N HIS A 51 10.51 -16.23 -10.68
CA HIS A 51 10.76 -15.83 -12.06
C HIS A 51 12.03 -14.96 -12.19
N VAL A 52 12.20 -13.97 -11.31
CA VAL A 52 13.37 -13.07 -11.33
C VAL A 52 14.65 -13.82 -10.92
N ASP A 53 14.58 -14.71 -9.93
CA ASP A 53 15.71 -15.52 -9.47
C ASP A 53 16.16 -16.54 -10.55
N ALA A 54 15.24 -16.99 -11.40
CA ALA A 54 15.53 -17.80 -12.59
C ALA A 54 16.13 -16.98 -13.76
N GLY A 55 16.35 -15.67 -13.58
CA GLY A 55 16.93 -14.78 -14.61
C GLY A 55 15.91 -14.07 -15.47
N GLY A 56 14.62 -14.18 -15.16
CA GLY A 56 13.54 -13.47 -15.83
C GLY A 56 13.57 -11.96 -15.55
N GLN A 57 12.87 -11.20 -16.38
CA GLN A 57 12.74 -9.76 -16.19
C GLN A 57 11.82 -9.44 -15.01
N THR A 58 12.10 -8.34 -14.31
CA THR A 58 11.19 -7.81 -13.29
C THR A 58 9.84 -7.48 -13.93
N PRO A 59 8.71 -8.00 -13.41
CA PRO A 59 7.39 -7.74 -13.94
C PRO A 59 7.04 -6.25 -13.96
N LYS A 60 6.10 -5.89 -14.81
CA LYS A 60 5.48 -4.56 -14.84
C LYS A 60 4.04 -4.68 -14.38
N SER A 61 3.48 -3.64 -13.78
CA SER A 61 2.05 -3.57 -13.52
C SER A 61 1.35 -2.63 -14.50
N ALA A 62 0.08 -2.90 -14.77
CA ALA A 62 -0.81 -2.00 -15.47
C ALA A 62 -2.09 -1.78 -14.67
N ALA A 63 -2.65 -0.57 -14.76
CA ALA A 63 -3.93 -0.26 -14.16
C ALA A 63 -5.05 -1.00 -14.90
N ALA A 64 -6.09 -1.39 -14.20
CA ALA A 64 -7.35 -1.77 -14.81
C ALA A 64 -7.89 -0.60 -15.65
N ASN A 65 -8.51 -0.91 -16.79
CA ASN A 65 -9.08 0.10 -17.68
C ASN A 65 -10.49 0.54 -17.20
N PRO A 66 -11.07 1.63 -17.75
CA PRO A 66 -12.39 2.09 -17.31
C PRO A 66 -13.52 1.06 -17.49
N VAL A 67 -13.48 0.22 -18.51
CA VAL A 67 -14.52 -0.81 -18.74
C VAL A 67 -14.46 -1.87 -17.64
N GLU A 68 -13.25 -2.31 -17.27
CA GLU A 68 -13.06 -3.26 -16.16
C GLU A 68 -13.57 -2.68 -14.81
N TYR A 69 -13.41 -1.37 -14.58
CA TYR A 69 -13.98 -0.71 -13.39
C TYR A 69 -15.51 -0.60 -13.48
N ILE A 70 -16.11 -0.37 -14.67
CA ILE A 70 -17.58 -0.39 -14.85
C ILE A 70 -18.11 -1.77 -14.46
N ASP A 71 -17.54 -2.83 -15.04
CA ASP A 71 -17.95 -4.21 -14.75
C ASP A 71 -17.77 -4.56 -13.27
N PHE A 72 -16.71 -4.05 -12.63
CA PHE A 72 -16.45 -4.25 -11.22
C PHE A 72 -17.42 -3.51 -10.30
N PHE A 73 -17.82 -2.29 -10.64
CA PHE A 73 -18.73 -1.49 -9.82
C PHE A 73 -20.19 -1.92 -9.98
N GLU A 74 -20.57 -2.43 -11.16
CA GLU A 74 -21.97 -2.71 -11.51
C GLU A 74 -22.75 -3.54 -10.45
N PRO A 75 -22.26 -4.70 -9.98
CA PRO A 75 -22.97 -5.49 -8.98
C PRO A 75 -23.15 -4.74 -7.66
N PHE A 76 -22.14 -4.00 -7.24
CA PHE A 76 -22.18 -3.25 -5.97
C PHE A 76 -23.07 -2.00 -6.06
N ALA A 77 -23.06 -1.30 -7.19
CA ALA A 77 -23.93 -0.15 -7.42
C ALA A 77 -25.42 -0.53 -7.41
N LYS A 78 -25.75 -1.77 -7.84
CA LYS A 78 -27.13 -2.31 -7.81
C LYS A 78 -27.56 -2.78 -6.41
N GLU A 79 -26.62 -3.26 -5.58
CA GLU A 79 -26.93 -3.92 -4.30
C GLU A 79 -26.86 -2.96 -3.11
N TYR A 80 -25.98 -1.96 -3.15
CA TYR A 80 -25.67 -1.08 -2.02
C TYR A 80 -26.24 0.34 -2.23
N ASP A 81 -26.58 1.01 -1.13
CA ASP A 81 -27.02 2.41 -1.17
C ASP A 81 -25.90 3.35 -1.65
N ALA A 82 -24.66 2.98 -1.38
CA ALA A 82 -23.46 3.71 -1.84
C ALA A 82 -22.26 2.77 -1.96
N VAL A 83 -21.36 3.08 -2.89
CA VAL A 83 -20.05 2.43 -3.07
C VAL A 83 -18.96 3.48 -2.90
N ILE A 84 -17.96 3.19 -2.07
CA ILE A 84 -16.79 4.04 -1.92
C ILE A 84 -15.56 3.22 -2.34
N HIS A 85 -14.94 3.62 -3.45
CA HIS A 85 -13.71 3.03 -3.95
C HIS A 85 -12.52 3.87 -3.52
N ILE A 86 -11.54 3.25 -2.84
CA ILE A 86 -10.29 3.90 -2.44
C ILE A 86 -9.19 3.43 -3.37
N SER A 87 -8.71 4.32 -4.25
CA SER A 87 -7.71 3.99 -5.25
C SER A 87 -6.29 4.27 -4.76
N VAL A 88 -5.33 3.56 -5.37
CA VAL A 88 -3.90 3.89 -5.25
C VAL A 88 -3.65 5.32 -5.72
N SER A 89 -2.59 5.96 -5.22
CA SER A 89 -2.25 7.35 -5.55
C SER A 89 -2.30 7.62 -7.07
N ALA A 90 -3.03 8.68 -7.44
CA ALA A 90 -3.16 9.17 -8.81
C ALA A 90 -1.81 9.58 -9.43
N LYS A 91 -0.78 9.84 -8.61
CA LYS A 91 0.58 10.15 -9.07
C LYS A 91 1.42 8.91 -9.40
N LEU A 92 0.97 7.73 -8.96
CA LEU A 92 1.70 6.47 -9.15
C LEU A 92 1.06 5.56 -10.19
N SER A 93 -0.25 5.69 -10.43
CA SER A 93 -1.03 4.86 -11.36
C SER A 93 -2.18 5.63 -11.99
N SER A 94 -2.64 5.20 -13.16
CA SER A 94 -3.88 5.70 -13.77
C SER A 94 -5.16 5.07 -13.20
N CYS A 95 -5.07 4.20 -12.18
CA CYS A 95 -6.23 3.57 -11.55
C CYS A 95 -7.27 4.60 -11.09
N TYR A 96 -6.83 5.64 -10.41
CA TYR A 96 -7.73 6.70 -9.92
C TYR A 96 -8.53 7.35 -11.06
N GLN A 97 -7.85 7.77 -12.14
CA GLN A 97 -8.53 8.39 -13.28
C GLN A 97 -9.49 7.41 -13.97
N ASN A 98 -9.07 6.15 -14.13
CA ASN A 98 -9.90 5.12 -14.76
C ASN A 98 -11.13 4.79 -13.90
N ALA A 99 -10.95 4.67 -12.59
CA ALA A 99 -12.06 4.49 -11.64
C ALA A 99 -13.03 5.68 -11.61
N CYS A 100 -12.51 6.92 -11.67
CA CYS A 100 -13.33 8.13 -11.77
C CYS A 100 -14.15 8.19 -13.05
N LEU A 101 -13.58 7.76 -14.19
CA LEU A 101 -14.31 7.67 -15.46
C LEU A 101 -15.45 6.63 -15.36
N ALA A 102 -15.16 5.46 -14.81
CA ALA A 102 -16.15 4.40 -14.64
C ALA A 102 -17.28 4.81 -13.66
N ALA A 103 -16.93 5.54 -12.59
CA ALA A 103 -17.90 5.99 -11.60
C ALA A 103 -18.95 6.96 -12.15
N GLN A 104 -18.72 7.61 -13.30
CA GLN A 104 -19.68 8.49 -13.96
C GLN A 104 -20.92 7.76 -14.48
N GLU A 105 -20.84 6.43 -14.64
CA GLU A 105 -21.98 5.60 -15.05
C GLU A 105 -22.97 5.32 -13.88
N TYR A 106 -22.64 5.76 -12.65
CA TYR A 106 -23.40 5.43 -11.44
C TYR A 106 -23.58 6.65 -10.53
N ASP A 107 -24.81 6.85 -10.04
CA ASP A 107 -25.13 7.97 -9.13
C ASP A 107 -24.63 7.76 -7.69
N ASN A 108 -24.32 6.49 -7.33
CA ASN A 108 -23.99 6.09 -5.96
C ASN A 108 -22.56 5.59 -5.77
N VAL A 109 -21.68 5.74 -6.76
CA VAL A 109 -20.26 5.37 -6.68
C VAL A 109 -19.39 6.62 -6.47
N SER A 110 -18.56 6.60 -5.45
CA SER A 110 -17.57 7.66 -5.14
C SER A 110 -16.16 7.07 -5.17
N VAL A 111 -15.22 7.80 -5.76
CA VAL A 111 -13.79 7.40 -5.83
C VAL A 111 -12.95 8.37 -5.02
N ILE A 112 -12.06 7.83 -4.20
CA ILE A 112 -11.13 8.57 -3.34
C ILE A 112 -9.70 8.26 -3.76
N ASP A 113 -8.91 9.28 -4.04
CA ASP A 113 -7.45 9.15 -4.15
C ASP A 113 -6.88 8.95 -2.74
N SER A 114 -6.24 7.82 -2.50
CA SER A 114 -5.59 7.57 -1.21
C SER A 114 -4.35 8.44 -0.99
N GLU A 115 -3.80 9.01 -2.06
CA GLU A 115 -2.47 9.64 -2.07
C GLU A 115 -1.38 8.72 -1.48
N ASN A 116 -1.62 7.43 -1.50
CA ASN A 116 -0.81 6.39 -0.89
C ASN A 116 -0.75 5.13 -1.76
N ILE A 117 0.02 4.15 -1.30
CA ILE A 117 0.12 2.78 -1.84
C ILE A 117 0.16 1.79 -0.68
N CYS A 118 0.18 0.49 -1.00
CA CYS A 118 0.36 -0.57 -0.01
C CYS A 118 -0.60 -0.37 1.17
N THR A 119 -0.20 -0.73 2.35
CA THR A 119 -1.01 -0.53 3.56
C THR A 119 -1.24 0.94 3.95
N GLY A 120 -0.61 1.92 3.29
CA GLY A 120 -1.03 3.33 3.39
C GLY A 120 -2.41 3.54 2.78
N GLN A 121 -2.66 2.98 1.59
CA GLN A 121 -3.99 2.86 1.01
C GLN A 121 -4.88 1.97 1.90
N GLY A 122 -4.37 0.82 2.35
CA GLY A 122 -5.08 -0.13 3.24
C GLY A 122 -5.54 0.50 4.56
N TYR A 123 -4.77 1.45 5.11
CA TYR A 123 -5.15 2.21 6.29
C TYR A 123 -6.46 2.97 6.07
N LEU A 124 -6.56 3.68 4.95
CA LEU A 124 -7.77 4.42 4.57
C LEU A 124 -8.95 3.49 4.30
N VAL A 125 -8.70 2.37 3.61
CA VAL A 125 -9.73 1.36 3.30
C VAL A 125 -10.32 0.79 4.59
N LEU A 126 -9.48 0.40 5.55
CA LEU A 126 -9.93 -0.14 6.82
C LEU A 126 -10.67 0.91 7.67
N ARG A 127 -10.21 2.18 7.65
CA ARG A 127 -10.92 3.28 8.33
C ARG A 127 -12.30 3.53 7.72
N ALA A 128 -12.41 3.52 6.38
CA ALA A 128 -13.70 3.66 5.68
C ALA A 128 -14.68 2.56 6.08
N ALA A 129 -14.22 1.30 6.09
CA ALA A 129 -15.05 0.16 6.45
C ALA A 129 -15.54 0.23 7.91
N LYS A 130 -14.66 0.61 8.84
CA LYS A 130 -15.05 0.84 10.24
C LYS A 130 -16.07 1.96 10.39
N TRP A 131 -15.88 3.10 9.72
CA TRP A 131 -16.83 4.22 9.76
C TRP A 131 -18.18 3.87 9.12
N ALA A 132 -18.21 3.04 8.07
CA ALA A 132 -19.44 2.52 7.49
C ALA A 132 -20.19 1.63 8.51
N ALA A 133 -19.48 0.74 9.19
CA ALA A 133 -20.04 -0.11 10.25
C ALA A 133 -20.53 0.71 11.47
N ASP A 134 -19.88 1.83 11.78
CA ASP A 134 -20.31 2.77 12.82
C ASP A 134 -21.53 3.63 12.39
N GLY A 135 -22.06 3.42 11.18
CA GLY A 135 -23.27 4.08 10.68
C GLY A 135 -23.07 5.47 10.09
N LEU A 136 -21.85 5.89 9.77
CA LEU A 136 -21.60 7.15 9.10
C LEU A 136 -22.15 7.12 7.68
N THR A 137 -22.63 8.29 7.19
CA THR A 137 -23.07 8.44 5.80
C THR A 137 -21.89 8.41 4.82
N ALA A 138 -22.12 7.95 3.59
CA ALA A 138 -21.09 7.91 2.55
C ALA A 138 -20.41 9.27 2.36
N ARG A 139 -21.18 10.38 2.34
CA ARG A 139 -20.63 11.72 2.26
C ARG A 139 -19.65 12.04 3.40
N ASN A 140 -20.00 11.69 4.65
CA ASN A 140 -19.14 11.93 5.80
C ASN A 140 -17.87 11.08 5.74
N ILE A 141 -17.97 9.83 5.27
CA ILE A 141 -16.83 8.94 5.08
C ILE A 141 -15.88 9.53 4.03
N CYS A 142 -16.39 9.95 2.86
CA CYS A 142 -15.58 10.55 1.81
C CYS A 142 -14.85 11.81 2.30
N MET A 143 -15.53 12.72 3.00
CA MET A 143 -14.90 13.92 3.57
C MET A 143 -13.80 13.57 4.58
N ARG A 144 -14.04 12.56 5.44
CA ARG A 144 -13.03 12.11 6.41
C ARG A 144 -11.82 11.46 5.73
N LEU A 145 -12.05 10.67 4.68
CA LEU A 145 -10.97 10.03 3.91
C LEU A 145 -10.08 11.07 3.24
N GLN A 146 -10.65 12.08 2.58
CA GLN A 146 -9.90 13.18 1.97
C GLN A 146 -9.02 13.94 2.99
N ASN A 147 -9.55 14.20 4.19
CA ASN A 147 -8.78 14.82 5.27
C ASN A 147 -7.74 13.88 5.89
N LEU A 148 -7.95 12.55 5.85
CA LEU A 148 -7.05 11.56 6.42
C LEU A 148 -5.90 11.24 5.46
N ALA A 149 -6.11 11.21 4.14
CA ALA A 149 -5.13 10.82 3.14
C ALA A 149 -3.78 11.54 3.34
N ASN A 150 -3.80 12.85 3.50
CA ASN A 150 -2.60 13.68 3.74
C ASN A 150 -1.92 13.46 5.11
N ARG A 151 -2.53 12.70 6.00
CA ARG A 151 -2.01 12.43 7.35
C ARG A 151 -1.50 11.01 7.52
N VAL A 152 -1.79 10.12 6.57
CA VAL A 152 -1.26 8.76 6.58
C VAL A 152 0.20 8.81 6.13
N GLU A 153 1.09 8.43 7.02
CA GLU A 153 2.51 8.29 6.75
C GLU A 153 2.85 6.82 6.48
N LEU A 154 3.27 6.55 5.25
CA LEU A 154 3.85 5.27 4.85
C LEU A 154 5.33 5.47 4.59
N SER A 155 6.14 4.62 5.21
CA SER A 155 7.56 4.51 4.88
C SER A 155 8.05 3.07 5.02
N PHE A 156 9.13 2.74 4.33
CA PHE A 156 9.70 1.40 4.32
C PHE A 156 11.19 1.42 4.02
N VAL A 157 11.88 0.32 4.39
CA VAL A 157 13.30 0.08 4.07
C VAL A 157 13.38 -1.01 3.03
N LEU A 158 14.14 -0.75 1.97
CA LEU A 158 14.43 -1.72 0.93
C LEU A 158 15.68 -2.54 1.27
N ASN A 159 15.60 -3.84 1.07
CA ASN A 159 16.77 -4.71 1.12
C ASN A 159 17.60 -4.64 -0.17
N GLN A 160 16.93 -4.49 -1.31
CA GLN A 160 17.52 -4.47 -2.65
C GLN A 160 16.95 -3.30 -3.45
N LEU A 161 17.77 -2.67 -4.30
CA LEU A 161 17.36 -1.53 -5.11
C LEU A 161 17.01 -1.86 -6.56
N ASN A 162 17.47 -3.02 -7.04
CA ASN A 162 17.28 -3.45 -8.42
C ASN A 162 15.81 -3.55 -8.84
N TYR A 163 14.92 -3.96 -7.95
CA TYR A 163 13.47 -4.00 -8.20
C TYR A 163 12.92 -2.58 -8.37
N MET A 164 13.15 -1.71 -7.38
CA MET A 164 12.63 -0.34 -7.39
C MET A 164 13.19 0.50 -8.54
N ALA A 165 14.48 0.32 -8.89
CA ALA A 165 15.11 1.04 -10.00
C ALA A 165 14.43 0.75 -11.34
N LYS A 166 13.89 -0.46 -11.53
CA LYS A 166 13.19 -0.87 -12.76
C LYS A 166 11.72 -0.43 -12.77
N SER A 167 11.15 -0.05 -11.63
CA SER A 167 9.74 0.36 -11.52
C SER A 167 9.43 1.68 -12.25
N GLY A 168 10.41 2.59 -12.29
CA GLY A 168 10.23 3.96 -12.80
C GLY A 168 9.37 4.87 -11.91
N ARG A 169 8.91 4.41 -10.76
CA ARG A 169 8.02 5.17 -9.84
C ARG A 169 8.78 5.95 -8.78
N CYS A 170 10.09 5.77 -8.67
CA CYS A 170 10.94 6.53 -7.76
C CYS A 170 12.23 6.97 -8.46
N SER A 171 12.23 8.17 -9.02
CA SER A 171 13.39 8.74 -9.73
C SER A 171 14.63 8.88 -8.84
N GLY A 172 14.44 9.13 -7.55
CA GLY A 172 15.52 9.24 -6.56
C GLY A 172 16.33 7.96 -6.38
N VAL A 173 15.76 6.77 -6.70
CA VAL A 173 16.49 5.50 -6.63
C VAL A 173 17.51 5.37 -7.75
N LEU A 174 17.24 5.89 -8.93
CA LEU A 174 18.17 5.87 -10.07
C LEU A 174 19.43 6.70 -9.81
N ALA A 175 19.33 7.73 -8.97
CA ALA A 175 20.47 8.61 -8.62
C ALA A 175 21.54 7.93 -7.77
N PHE A 176 21.31 6.71 -7.25
CA PHE A 176 22.30 6.01 -6.42
C PHE A 176 23.47 5.41 -7.22
N GLY A 177 23.35 5.24 -8.55
CA GLY A 177 24.39 4.64 -9.38
C GLY A 177 24.72 3.18 -9.01
N ALA A 178 25.87 2.68 -9.49
CA ALA A 178 26.26 1.27 -9.31
C ALA A 178 26.89 0.93 -7.94
N ASN A 179 27.24 1.92 -7.11
CA ASN A 179 27.98 1.72 -5.85
C ASN A 179 27.05 1.59 -4.63
N LEU A 180 26.21 0.55 -4.61
CA LEU A 180 25.16 0.36 -3.59
C LEU A 180 25.49 -0.71 -2.53
N LEU A 181 26.69 -1.24 -2.46
CA LEU A 181 27.08 -2.29 -1.52
C LEU A 181 26.81 -1.86 -0.07
N GLY A 182 25.86 -2.55 0.58
CA GLY A 182 25.54 -2.37 1.99
C GLY A 182 24.67 -1.17 2.33
N ILE A 183 24.15 -0.41 1.33
CA ILE A 183 23.21 0.68 1.57
C ILE A 183 21.76 0.13 1.53
N LYS A 184 20.97 0.49 2.55
CA LYS A 184 19.56 0.20 2.68
C LYS A 184 18.80 1.53 2.71
N PRO A 185 18.19 1.96 1.58
CA PRO A 185 17.43 3.20 1.57
C PRO A 185 16.10 3.01 2.25
N SER A 186 15.65 4.06 2.94
CA SER A 186 14.27 4.22 3.35
C SER A 186 13.56 5.14 2.36
N LEU A 187 12.38 4.71 1.94
CA LEU A 187 11.48 5.47 1.10
C LEU A 187 10.22 5.83 1.90
N ALA A 188 9.58 6.91 1.51
CA ALA A 188 8.28 7.32 2.04
C ALA A 188 7.38 7.85 0.92
N ILE A 189 6.08 7.83 1.16
CA ILE A 189 5.13 8.59 0.36
C ILE A 189 5.12 10.01 0.87
N ILE A 190 5.38 10.97 -0.02
CA ILE A 190 5.31 12.40 0.24
C ILE A 190 4.53 13.04 -0.90
N ASP A 191 3.41 13.66 -0.58
CA ASP A 191 2.49 14.26 -1.56
C ASP A 191 2.08 13.26 -2.65
N GLY A 192 1.77 12.02 -2.28
CA GLY A 192 1.35 10.95 -3.19
C GLY A 192 2.45 10.34 -4.06
N GLU A 193 3.72 10.72 -3.88
CA GLU A 193 4.88 10.24 -4.64
C GLU A 193 5.87 9.47 -3.76
N LEU A 194 6.57 8.49 -4.36
CA LEU A 194 7.67 7.78 -3.70
C LEU A 194 8.94 8.63 -3.70
N LYS A 195 9.46 8.92 -2.51
CA LYS A 195 10.72 9.67 -2.31
C LYS A 195 11.69 8.91 -1.42
N VAL A 196 12.99 8.97 -1.74
CA VAL A 196 14.04 8.47 -0.84
C VAL A 196 14.22 9.49 0.27
N VAL A 197 14.02 9.07 1.52
CA VAL A 197 14.10 9.96 2.69
C VAL A 197 15.37 9.77 3.51
N ARG A 198 15.85 8.54 3.61
CA ARG A 198 17.09 8.23 4.35
C ARG A 198 17.87 7.08 3.73
N LYS A 199 19.14 6.97 4.14
CA LYS A 199 20.06 5.91 3.75
C LYS A 199 20.68 5.30 4.99
N TYR A 200 20.51 4.00 5.16
CA TYR A 200 21.13 3.24 6.25
C TYR A 200 22.28 2.38 5.70
N ARG A 201 23.21 2.04 6.55
CA ARG A 201 24.33 1.16 6.20
C ARG A 201 24.49 0.08 7.27
N GLY A 202 24.66 -1.17 6.81
CA GLY A 202 24.81 -2.34 7.66
C GLY A 202 23.90 -3.49 7.26
N SER A 203 23.79 -4.50 8.13
CA SER A 203 22.83 -5.57 7.95
C SER A 203 21.39 -5.04 8.03
N LEU A 204 20.47 -5.70 7.32
CA LEU A 204 19.09 -5.22 7.25
C LEU A 204 18.42 -5.07 8.64
N PRO A 205 18.54 -6.02 9.60
CA PRO A 205 17.95 -5.86 10.92
C PRO A 205 18.47 -4.63 11.68
N ILE A 206 19.78 -4.33 11.57
CA ILE A 206 20.38 -3.12 12.17
C ILE A 206 19.80 -1.85 11.52
N CYS A 207 19.67 -1.85 10.19
CA CYS A 207 19.10 -0.73 9.46
C CYS A 207 17.63 -0.51 9.83
N VAL A 208 16.85 -1.59 9.97
CA VAL A 208 15.44 -1.55 10.40
C VAL A 208 15.33 -1.00 11.82
N GLY A 209 16.20 -1.41 12.75
CA GLY A 209 16.22 -0.85 14.10
C GLY A 209 16.50 0.65 14.15
N LYS A 210 17.42 1.15 13.32
CA LYS A 210 17.67 2.58 13.17
C LYS A 210 16.50 3.31 12.53
N TYR A 211 15.94 2.73 11.47
CA TYR A 211 14.78 3.27 10.77
C TYR A 211 13.60 3.50 11.71
N ILE A 212 13.22 2.51 12.52
CA ILE A 212 12.09 2.64 13.43
C ILE A 212 12.35 3.66 14.54
N THR A 213 13.59 3.76 15.01
CA THR A 213 14.02 4.82 15.95
C THR A 213 13.87 6.19 15.32
N ASP A 214 14.45 6.40 14.13
CA ASP A 214 14.40 7.68 13.43
C ASP A 214 12.98 8.13 13.08
N LEU A 215 12.06 7.17 12.93
CA LEU A 215 10.68 7.43 12.53
C LEU A 215 9.78 7.77 13.71
N LEU A 216 10.03 7.23 14.90
CA LEU A 216 9.13 7.32 16.05
C LEU A 216 9.68 8.09 17.25
N ASP A 217 11.03 8.16 17.40
CA ASP A 217 11.63 8.77 18.60
C ASP A 217 11.34 10.27 18.65
N GLY A 218 10.85 10.74 19.80
CA GLY A 218 10.50 12.13 20.03
C GLY A 218 9.23 12.63 19.32
N ARG A 219 8.46 11.75 18.68
CA ARG A 219 7.19 12.09 18.02
C ARG A 219 6.02 12.11 19.01
N ASP A 220 5.25 13.19 19.04
CA ASP A 220 4.02 13.34 19.82
C ASP A 220 2.77 13.55 18.95
N ASP A 221 2.96 13.69 17.64
CA ASP A 221 1.92 13.93 16.64
C ASP A 221 1.30 12.66 16.06
N ILE A 222 1.69 11.46 16.53
CA ILE A 222 1.21 10.18 16.01
C ILE A 222 -0.16 9.83 16.60
N ASP A 223 -1.11 9.44 15.73
CA ASP A 223 -2.35 8.77 16.13
C ASP A 223 -2.03 7.31 16.50
N ASN A 224 -2.10 7.02 17.79
CA ASN A 224 -1.76 5.70 18.32
C ASN A 224 -2.89 4.66 18.16
N SER A 225 -4.00 4.98 17.53
CA SER A 225 -5.12 4.05 17.38
C SER A 225 -4.77 2.81 16.54
N MET A 226 -3.85 2.94 15.56
CA MET A 226 -3.51 1.86 14.65
C MET A 226 -2.16 2.09 13.98
N VAL A 227 -1.38 1.01 13.84
CA VAL A 227 -0.18 0.95 13.00
C VAL A 227 -0.19 -0.34 12.19
N PHE A 228 0.21 -0.26 10.92
CA PHE A 228 0.50 -1.44 10.09
C PHE A 228 2.00 -1.72 10.08
N ILE A 229 2.37 -3.00 10.12
CA ILE A 229 3.67 -3.52 9.74
C ILE A 229 3.47 -4.29 8.44
N SER A 230 4.09 -3.82 7.37
CA SER A 230 4.01 -4.49 6.05
C SER A 230 5.36 -5.06 5.69
N SER A 231 5.39 -6.32 5.27
CA SER A 231 6.65 -6.97 4.92
C SER A 231 6.52 -7.85 3.68
N CYS A 232 7.63 -8.01 2.98
CA CYS A 232 7.74 -8.92 1.85
C CYS A 232 8.93 -9.84 2.08
N GLN A 233 8.68 -11.10 2.44
CA GLN A 233 9.71 -12.08 2.79
C GLN A 233 10.79 -11.49 3.72
N PRO A 234 10.42 -11.04 4.94
CA PRO A 234 11.33 -10.31 5.81
C PRO A 234 12.52 -11.17 6.21
N LYS A 235 13.72 -10.59 6.23
CA LYS A 235 14.93 -11.29 6.69
C LYS A 235 14.84 -11.51 8.21
N PRO A 236 15.44 -12.62 8.72
CA PRO A 236 15.49 -12.89 10.16
C PRO A 236 15.98 -11.67 10.96
N GLY A 237 15.34 -11.38 12.09
CA GLY A 237 15.63 -10.26 12.97
C GLY A 237 14.97 -8.93 12.59
N CYS A 238 14.36 -8.80 11.39
CA CYS A 238 13.73 -7.54 10.96
C CYS A 238 12.41 -7.30 11.68
N MET A 239 11.55 -8.31 11.78
CA MET A 239 10.28 -8.20 12.48
C MET A 239 10.47 -7.93 13.97
N GLU A 240 11.45 -8.61 14.58
CA GLU A 240 11.83 -8.39 15.98
C GLU A 240 12.30 -6.96 16.20
N ALA A 241 13.12 -6.42 15.30
CA ALA A 241 13.63 -5.05 15.37
C ALA A 241 12.48 -4.01 15.29
N ILE A 242 11.52 -4.18 14.36
CA ILE A 242 10.34 -3.30 14.27
C ILE A 242 9.49 -3.40 15.54
N LYS A 243 9.13 -4.61 15.95
CA LYS A 243 8.30 -4.82 17.14
C LYS A 243 8.95 -4.27 18.41
N ALA A 244 10.27 -4.39 18.54
CA ALA A 244 11.01 -3.79 19.65
C ALA A 244 10.94 -2.25 19.62
N GLY A 245 11.08 -1.63 18.44
CA GLY A 245 10.95 -0.19 18.27
C GLY A 245 9.52 0.31 18.55
N LEU A 246 8.50 -0.37 18.04
CA LEU A 246 7.10 -0.04 18.35
C LEU A 246 6.82 -0.10 19.85
N ARG A 247 7.31 -1.12 20.56
CA ARG A 247 7.16 -1.21 22.02
C ARG A 247 7.89 -0.09 22.77
N LYS A 248 9.03 0.35 22.26
CA LYS A 248 9.86 1.36 22.91
C LYS A 248 9.34 2.79 22.71
N TYR A 249 8.94 3.12 21.49
CA TYR A 249 8.64 4.50 21.07
C TYR A 249 7.16 4.74 20.80
N GLY A 250 6.38 3.71 20.43
CA GLY A 250 4.96 3.78 20.13
C GLY A 250 4.11 3.26 21.27
N LYS A 251 2.88 3.79 21.38
CA LYS A 251 1.84 3.30 22.28
C LYS A 251 0.62 2.86 21.49
N PHE A 252 0.84 2.16 20.38
CA PHE A 252 -0.22 1.78 19.47
C PHE A 252 -1.19 0.79 20.11
N GLU A 253 -2.48 1.09 20.01
CA GLU A 253 -3.56 0.23 20.53
C GLU A 253 -3.73 -1.01 19.65
N ASN A 254 -3.59 -0.84 18.31
CA ASN A 254 -3.72 -1.92 17.35
C ASN A 254 -2.49 -1.98 16.46
N ILE A 255 -1.81 -3.12 16.46
CA ILE A 255 -0.70 -3.44 15.55
C ILE A 255 -1.20 -4.50 14.57
N ILE A 256 -1.23 -4.17 13.29
CA ILE A 256 -1.71 -5.04 12.21
C ILE A 256 -0.53 -5.44 11.35
N GLU A 257 -0.28 -6.72 11.21
CA GLU A 257 0.78 -7.27 10.36
C GLU A 257 0.16 -7.77 9.06
N THR A 258 0.73 -7.36 7.92
CA THR A 258 0.30 -7.79 6.58
C THR A 258 1.48 -8.13 5.70
N ASP A 259 1.26 -9.03 4.75
CA ASP A 259 2.18 -9.28 3.67
C ASP A 259 1.95 -8.27 2.53
N ILE A 260 3.05 -7.82 1.92
CA ILE A 260 3.01 -6.97 0.74
C ILE A 260 2.59 -7.81 -0.46
N GLY A 261 1.58 -7.37 -1.21
CA GLY A 261 1.02 -8.03 -2.38
C GLY A 261 1.95 -8.02 -3.61
N THR A 262 1.48 -8.63 -4.70
CA THR A 262 2.33 -8.90 -5.88
C THR A 262 2.78 -7.63 -6.59
N THR A 263 1.88 -6.66 -6.78
CA THR A 263 2.20 -5.38 -7.44
C THR A 263 3.30 -4.65 -6.68
N ILE A 264 3.13 -4.47 -5.38
CA ILE A 264 4.07 -3.72 -4.55
C ILE A 264 5.35 -4.52 -4.31
N GLY A 265 5.23 -5.82 -4.02
CA GLY A 265 6.35 -6.74 -3.84
C GLY A 265 7.24 -6.84 -5.08
N GLY A 266 6.63 -6.88 -6.27
CA GLY A 266 7.33 -6.90 -7.55
C GLY A 266 8.21 -5.65 -7.78
N TYR A 267 7.90 -4.53 -7.15
CA TYR A 267 8.69 -3.30 -7.22
C TYR A 267 9.61 -3.06 -6.03
N SER A 268 9.22 -3.52 -4.84
CA SER A 268 10.01 -3.33 -3.62
C SER A 268 11.04 -4.45 -3.39
N GLY A 269 10.76 -5.63 -3.88
CA GLY A 269 11.61 -6.82 -3.75
C GLY A 269 11.58 -7.49 -2.38
N PRO A 270 12.14 -8.71 -2.28
CA PRO A 270 12.17 -9.47 -1.05
C PRO A 270 13.05 -8.81 0.02
N GLY A 271 12.63 -8.93 1.27
CA GLY A 271 13.26 -8.31 2.43
C GLY A 271 12.78 -6.88 2.70
N THR A 272 11.84 -6.36 1.92
CA THR A 272 11.21 -5.05 2.19
C THR A 272 10.37 -5.12 3.45
N ILE A 273 10.47 -4.09 4.28
CA ILE A 273 9.67 -3.95 5.50
C ILE A 273 9.40 -2.48 5.80
N GLY A 274 8.19 -2.17 6.19
CA GLY A 274 7.76 -0.82 6.46
C GLY A 274 6.67 -0.73 7.51
N ILE A 275 6.35 0.49 7.91
CA ILE A 275 5.23 0.78 8.78
C ILE A 275 4.38 1.92 8.24
N VAL A 276 3.12 1.90 8.65
CA VAL A 276 2.12 2.91 8.33
C VAL A 276 1.37 3.30 9.59
N PHE A 277 1.22 4.58 9.80
CA PHE A 277 0.37 5.17 10.81
C PHE A 277 -0.19 6.51 10.32
N ALA A 278 -1.13 7.10 11.05
CA ALA A 278 -1.60 8.45 10.75
C ALA A 278 -1.06 9.46 11.76
N LYS A 279 -0.98 10.72 11.34
CA LYS A 279 -0.80 11.85 12.27
C LYS A 279 -2.13 12.23 12.92
N LYS A 280 -2.07 12.76 14.13
CA LYS A 280 -3.20 13.39 14.80
C LYS A 280 -3.78 14.55 13.98
N VAL A 281 -5.02 14.90 14.29
CA VAL A 281 -5.66 16.10 13.73
C VAL A 281 -5.02 17.35 14.30
#